data_970d1e6f5d465538a11178783964c686
#
_entry.id   970d1e6f5d465538a11178783964c686
#
_cell.length_a   1.000
_cell.length_b   1.000
_cell.length_c   1.000
_cell.angle_alpha   90.00
_cell.angle_beta   90.00
_cell.angle_gamma   90.00
#
_symmetry.space_group_name_H-M   'P 1'
#
loop_
_entity.id
_entity.type
_entity.pdbx_description
1 polymer ?
#
loop_
_entity_poly.entity_id
_entity_poly.type
_entity_poly.pdbx_seq_one_letter_code
_entity_poly.pdbx_strand_id
1 'polypeptide(L)'
;MHDDSQGRVAVDEAMLKTDSENDDHYNAAMLMLSCLRFTCYEIQGMKAHCGLRCRDFLTEREFFLLDRQLSTYSQMKGAGMVASLVPVGDCFMTTGFGLPVFASNPSAFFAEWFKSIGVSESRPIYFSRKETASFAATTITMLLQGGMGEKLRMR
;
A
#
# COMPACT_ATOMS: atom_id res chain seq x y z
N MET A 1 -6.17 -8.63 -6.08
CA MET A 1 -6.84 -9.50 -5.09
C MET A 1 -8.31 -9.61 -5.45
N HIS A 2 -8.78 -10.81 -5.66
CA HIS A 2 -10.19 -11.08 -5.88
C HIS A 2 -10.85 -11.45 -4.56
N ASP A 3 -11.93 -10.77 -4.24
CA ASP A 3 -12.81 -11.15 -3.16
C ASP A 3 -13.67 -12.32 -3.66
N ASP A 4 -13.70 -13.42 -2.96
CA ASP A 4 -14.52 -14.57 -3.33
C ASP A 4 -16.01 -14.28 -3.10
N SER A 5 -16.89 -15.19 -3.56
CA SER A 5 -18.34 -15.06 -3.40
C SER A 5 -18.82 -15.00 -1.95
N GLN A 6 -17.94 -15.27 -1.00
CA GLN A 6 -18.19 -15.22 0.45
C GLN A 6 -17.54 -14.01 1.12
N GLY A 7 -16.89 -13.13 0.36
CA GLY A 7 -16.25 -11.92 0.87
C GLY A 7 -14.89 -12.17 1.51
N ARG A 8 -14.23 -13.27 1.19
CA ARG A 8 -12.87 -13.56 1.66
C ARG A 8 -11.84 -13.09 0.64
N VAL A 9 -10.69 -12.68 1.14
CA VAL A 9 -9.53 -12.40 0.29
C VAL A 9 -8.67 -13.66 0.11
N ALA A 10 -7.90 -13.72 -0.98
CA ALA A 10 -7.11 -14.89 -1.33
C ALA A 10 -6.15 -15.36 -0.22
N VAL A 11 -5.63 -14.43 0.58
CA VAL A 11 -4.77 -14.75 1.72
C VAL A 11 -5.54 -15.52 2.80
N ASP A 12 -6.78 -15.10 3.10
CA ASP A 12 -7.62 -15.76 4.11
C ASP A 12 -7.99 -17.17 3.65
N GLU A 13 -8.27 -17.36 2.37
CA GLU A 13 -8.51 -18.70 1.80
C GLU A 13 -7.27 -19.59 1.89
N ALA A 14 -6.09 -19.06 1.56
CA ALA A 14 -4.84 -19.81 1.68
C ALA A 14 -4.58 -20.25 3.12
N MET A 15 -4.83 -19.36 4.10
CA MET A 15 -4.69 -19.70 5.52
C MET A 15 -5.65 -20.81 5.96
N LEU A 16 -6.89 -20.81 5.45
CA LEU A 16 -7.89 -21.85 5.78
C LEU A 16 -7.57 -23.21 5.14
N LYS A 17 -6.91 -23.24 4.00
CA LYS A 17 -6.55 -24.46 3.28
C LYS A 17 -5.27 -25.11 3.79
N THR A 18 -4.50 -24.40 4.60
CA THR A 18 -3.25 -24.92 5.14
C THR A 18 -3.55 -25.74 6.39
N ASP A 19 -3.69 -27.04 6.25
CA ASP A 19 -3.52 -27.98 7.35
C ASP A 19 -2.04 -27.92 7.73
N SER A 20 -1.77 -27.17 8.78
CA SER A 20 -0.45 -26.79 9.18
C SER A 20 0.33 -28.00 9.71
N GLU A 21 1.12 -28.61 8.89
CA GLU A 21 2.31 -29.26 9.37
C GLU A 21 3.33 -28.18 9.73
N ASN A 22 3.45 -27.84 11.00
CA ASN A 22 4.58 -27.25 11.74
C ASN A 22 5.69 -26.53 10.93
N ASP A 23 5.33 -25.67 9.99
CA ASP A 23 6.27 -24.71 9.44
C ASP A 23 6.01 -23.36 10.08
N ASP A 24 6.69 -23.09 11.19
CA ASP A 24 6.58 -21.82 11.92
C ASP A 24 6.90 -20.61 11.02
N HIS A 25 7.79 -20.79 10.06
CA HIS A 25 8.14 -19.74 9.09
C HIS A 25 6.98 -19.47 8.13
N TYR A 26 6.33 -20.53 7.64
CA TYR A 26 5.19 -20.40 6.77
C TYR A 26 4.01 -19.73 7.48
N ASN A 27 3.70 -20.16 8.69
CA ASN A 27 2.65 -19.59 9.50
C ASN A 27 2.91 -18.13 9.84
N ALA A 28 4.15 -17.77 10.17
CA ALA A 28 4.55 -16.38 10.39
C ALA A 28 4.40 -15.53 9.12
N ALA A 29 4.81 -16.04 7.97
CA ALA A 29 4.64 -15.35 6.68
C ALA A 29 3.16 -15.14 6.34
N MET A 30 2.32 -16.16 6.53
CA MET A 30 0.88 -16.07 6.31
C MET A 30 0.21 -15.08 7.25
N LEU A 31 0.63 -15.02 8.51
CA LEU A 31 0.17 -14.03 9.47
C LEU A 31 0.55 -12.61 9.03
N MET A 32 1.78 -12.41 8.60
CA MET A 32 2.22 -11.11 8.06
C MET A 32 1.39 -10.71 6.84
N LEU A 33 1.16 -11.62 5.91
CA LEU A 33 0.32 -11.37 4.73
C LEU A 33 -1.13 -11.08 5.12
N SER A 34 -1.64 -11.67 6.20
CA SER A 34 -2.98 -11.35 6.72
C SER A 34 -3.10 -9.94 7.29
N CYS A 35 -1.98 -9.33 7.65
CA CYS A 35 -1.88 -7.95 8.12
C CYS A 35 -1.58 -6.95 7.00
N LEU A 36 -1.68 -7.38 5.73
CA LEU A 36 -1.49 -6.50 4.57
C LEU A 36 -2.40 -5.29 4.63
N ARG A 37 -1.81 -4.14 4.42
CA ARG A 37 -2.52 -2.88 4.30
C ARG A 37 -2.16 -2.21 2.97
N PHE A 38 -3.16 -2.05 2.11
CA PHE A 38 -3.00 -1.18 0.94
C PHE A 38 -3.24 0.26 1.37
N THR A 39 -2.35 1.15 0.99
CA THR A 39 -2.49 2.58 1.31
C THR A 39 -1.89 3.48 0.26
N CYS A 40 -2.25 4.76 0.36
CA CYS A 40 -1.70 5.87 -0.40
C CYS A 40 -0.89 6.73 0.56
N TYR A 41 0.34 7.06 0.19
CA TYR A 41 1.23 7.83 1.08
C TYR A 41 2.16 8.76 0.31
N GLU A 42 2.70 9.71 1.03
CA GLU A 42 3.73 10.62 0.56
C GLU A 42 5.06 10.34 1.25
N ILE A 43 6.14 10.39 0.48
CA ILE A 43 7.50 10.29 1.01
C ILE A 43 7.92 11.66 1.52
N GLN A 44 8.05 11.79 2.83
CA GLN A 44 8.41 13.05 3.49
C GLN A 44 9.91 13.22 3.72
N GLY A 45 10.64 12.14 3.83
CA GLY A 45 12.07 12.17 4.06
C GLY A 45 12.70 10.81 3.85
N MET A 46 14.03 10.79 3.83
CA MET A 46 14.80 9.59 3.57
C MET A 46 15.93 9.45 4.56
N LYS A 47 16.20 8.20 4.95
CA LYS A 47 17.43 7.79 5.61
C LYS A 47 18.19 6.89 4.64
N ALA A 48 19.23 7.43 4.03
CA ALA A 48 20.00 6.76 2.98
C ALA A 48 20.40 5.33 3.38
N HIS A 49 20.24 4.40 2.46
CA HIS A 49 20.51 2.95 2.63
C HIS A 49 19.71 2.25 3.74
N CYS A 50 18.68 2.89 4.26
CA CYS A 50 17.84 2.37 5.33
C CYS A 50 16.37 2.33 4.93
N GLY A 51 15.77 3.49 4.68
CA GLY A 51 14.36 3.58 4.36
C GLY A 51 13.85 5.01 4.23
N LEU A 52 12.53 5.12 4.29
CA LEU A 52 11.78 6.33 3.99
C LEU A 52 10.86 6.68 5.16
N ARG A 53 10.79 7.96 5.50
CA ARG A 53 9.73 8.49 6.35
C ARG A 53 8.55 8.87 5.48
N CYS A 54 7.40 8.28 5.73
CA CYS A 54 6.21 8.43 4.94
C CYS A 54 5.04 8.94 5.78
N ARG A 55 4.07 9.57 5.13
CA ARG A 55 2.79 9.95 5.72
C ARG A 55 1.65 9.30 4.94
N ASP A 56 0.83 8.56 5.64
CA ASP A 56 -0.34 7.88 5.10
C ASP A 56 -1.49 8.89 4.90
N PHE A 57 -2.07 8.93 3.72
CA PHE A 57 -3.18 9.84 3.42
C PHE A 57 -4.53 9.39 3.99
N LEU A 58 -4.69 8.10 4.30
CA LEU A 58 -5.93 7.59 4.90
C LEU A 58 -5.97 7.79 6.41
N THR A 59 -4.86 7.54 7.08
CA THR A 59 -4.78 7.61 8.55
C THR A 59 -4.14 8.89 9.06
N GLU A 60 -3.49 9.65 8.19
CA GLU A 60 -2.66 10.83 8.50
C GLU A 60 -1.49 10.55 9.44
N ARG A 61 -1.17 9.27 9.66
CA ARG A 61 -0.05 8.85 10.50
C ARG A 61 1.24 8.79 9.71
N GLU A 62 2.30 9.16 10.38
CA GLU A 62 3.65 8.91 9.88
C GLU A 62 4.05 7.45 10.16
N PHE A 63 4.84 6.90 9.24
CA PHE A 63 5.42 5.57 9.38
C PHE A 63 6.78 5.51 8.69
N PHE A 64 7.59 4.53 9.05
CA PHE A 64 8.87 4.27 8.43
C PHE A 64 8.77 3.06 7.51
N LEU A 65 9.15 3.25 6.26
CA LEU A 65 9.17 2.21 5.25
C LEU A 65 10.61 1.73 5.03
N LEU A 66 10.85 0.46 5.29
CA LEU A 66 12.14 -0.17 5.05
C LEU A 66 12.29 -0.44 3.55
N ASP A 67 13.03 0.41 2.86
CA ASP A 67 13.38 0.27 1.45
C ASP A 67 14.76 0.88 1.22
N ARG A 68 15.76 0.03 1.19
CA ARG A 68 17.16 0.46 1.06
C ARG A 68 17.44 1.06 -0.31
N GLN A 69 16.84 0.52 -1.35
CA GLN A 69 17.06 0.96 -2.72
C GLN A 69 16.40 2.32 -2.95
N LEU A 70 15.11 2.42 -2.66
CA LEU A 70 14.35 3.65 -2.89
C LEU A 70 14.89 4.82 -2.06
N SER A 71 15.45 4.54 -0.87
CA SER A 71 16.03 5.56 0.01
C SER A 71 17.30 6.23 -0.53
N THR A 72 17.86 5.74 -1.63
CA THR A 72 19.02 6.37 -2.30
C THR A 72 18.63 7.41 -3.35
N TYR A 73 17.35 7.49 -3.72
CA TYR A 73 16.87 8.41 -4.75
C TYR A 73 16.27 9.66 -4.12
N SER A 74 17.08 10.73 -4.00
CA SER A 74 16.65 11.99 -3.37
C SER A 74 15.44 12.66 -4.03
N GLN A 75 15.24 12.43 -5.32
CA GLN A 75 14.09 12.93 -6.07
C GLN A 75 12.75 12.32 -5.64
N MET A 76 12.76 11.24 -4.87
CA MET A 76 11.54 10.63 -4.36
C MET A 76 10.91 11.39 -3.19
N LYS A 77 11.61 12.34 -2.60
CA LYS A 77 11.02 13.19 -1.56
C LYS A 77 9.88 14.03 -2.14
N GLY A 78 8.74 13.97 -1.50
CA GLY A 78 7.50 14.61 -1.94
C GLY A 78 6.70 13.79 -2.96
N ALA A 79 7.20 12.63 -3.39
CA ALA A 79 6.46 11.75 -4.28
C ALA A 79 5.30 11.06 -3.56
N GLY A 80 4.17 10.96 -4.26
CA GLY A 80 3.06 10.10 -3.86
C GLY A 80 3.28 8.65 -4.29
N MET A 81 2.84 7.73 -3.46
CA MET A 81 2.93 6.30 -3.71
C MET A 81 1.65 5.60 -3.31
N VAL A 82 1.32 4.53 -4.01
CA VAL A 82 0.37 3.51 -3.54
C VAL A 82 1.08 2.18 -3.43
N ALA A 83 0.87 1.48 -2.34
CA ALA A 83 1.49 0.19 -2.11
C ALA A 83 0.71 -0.68 -1.12
N SER A 84 0.95 -1.97 -1.21
CA SER A 84 0.60 -2.90 -0.14
C SER A 84 1.76 -3.01 0.83
N LEU A 85 1.48 -2.77 2.11
CA LEU A 85 2.45 -2.74 3.19
C LEU A 85 2.26 -3.92 4.14
N VAL A 86 3.38 -4.44 4.62
CA VAL A 86 3.45 -5.47 5.67
C VAL A 86 4.14 -4.86 6.89
N PRO A 87 3.60 -5.04 8.10
CA PRO A 87 4.29 -4.61 9.31
C PRO A 87 5.51 -5.50 9.60
N VAL A 88 6.62 -4.86 9.97
CA VAL A 88 7.85 -5.52 10.41
C VAL A 88 8.37 -4.79 11.65
N GLY A 89 8.04 -5.30 12.83
CA GLY A 89 8.25 -4.57 14.08
C GLY A 89 7.48 -3.25 14.08
N ASP A 90 8.17 -2.16 14.37
CA ASP A 90 7.60 -0.81 14.36
C ASP A 90 7.63 -0.13 12.98
N CYS A 91 8.11 -0.85 11.96
CA CYS A 91 8.25 -0.35 10.60
C CYS A 91 7.32 -1.10 9.64
N PHE A 92 7.37 -0.73 8.36
CA PHE A 92 6.68 -1.42 7.29
C PHE A 92 7.64 -1.77 6.16
N MET A 93 7.27 -2.78 5.38
CA MET A 93 7.88 -3.10 4.09
C MET A 93 6.80 -3.16 3.02
N THR A 94 7.18 -2.94 1.76
CA THR A 94 6.30 -3.25 0.64
C THR A 94 6.34 -4.75 0.34
N THR A 95 5.26 -5.26 -0.24
CA THR A 95 5.21 -6.65 -0.75
C THR A 95 5.89 -6.83 -2.09
N GLY A 96 6.68 -5.85 -2.54
CA GLY A 96 7.21 -5.78 -3.89
C GLY A 96 6.28 -5.08 -4.88
N PHE A 97 5.08 -4.70 -4.46
CA PHE A 97 4.15 -3.91 -5.25
C PHE A 97 4.09 -2.49 -4.72
N GLY A 98 4.35 -1.54 -5.59
CA GLY A 98 4.17 -0.11 -5.34
C GLY A 98 4.10 0.64 -6.66
N LEU A 99 3.20 1.60 -6.77
CA LEU A 99 3.07 2.48 -7.93
C LEU A 99 3.33 3.92 -7.52
N PRO A 100 4.26 4.60 -8.18
CA PRO A 100 4.45 6.03 -7.99
C PRO A 100 3.28 6.80 -8.61
N VAL A 101 2.92 7.90 -7.97
CA VAL A 101 1.91 8.83 -8.47
C VAL A 101 2.61 10.06 -9.02
N PHE A 102 2.53 10.24 -10.33
CA PHE A 102 3.16 11.35 -11.05
C PHE A 102 2.28 12.60 -11.00
N ALA A 103 2.05 13.10 -9.81
CA ALA A 103 1.33 14.35 -9.57
C ALA A 103 2.27 15.36 -8.91
N SER A 104 2.16 16.63 -9.30
CA SER A 104 2.96 17.72 -8.70
C SER A 104 2.58 17.95 -7.23
N ASN A 105 1.33 17.65 -6.86
CA ASN A 105 0.84 17.70 -5.50
C ASN A 105 0.07 16.40 -5.18
N PRO A 106 0.74 15.37 -4.64
CA PRO A 106 0.09 14.11 -4.32
C PRO A 106 -1.05 14.23 -3.31
N SER A 107 -0.93 15.13 -2.34
CA SER A 107 -1.98 15.36 -1.34
C SER A 107 -3.28 15.85 -1.98
N ALA A 108 -3.21 16.83 -2.87
CA ALA A 108 -4.37 17.32 -3.60
C ALA A 108 -4.94 16.23 -4.53
N PHE A 109 -4.09 15.50 -5.22
CA PHE A 109 -4.49 14.41 -6.09
C PHE A 109 -5.30 13.34 -5.35
N PHE A 110 -4.79 12.88 -4.23
CA PHE A 110 -5.49 11.86 -3.44
C PHE A 110 -6.75 12.40 -2.76
N ALA A 111 -6.76 13.66 -2.32
CA ALA A 111 -7.97 14.28 -1.78
C ALA A 111 -9.11 14.31 -2.81
N GLU A 112 -8.83 14.70 -4.04
CA GLU A 112 -9.81 14.68 -5.13
C GLU A 112 -10.25 13.26 -5.49
N TRP A 113 -9.30 12.33 -5.55
CA TRP A 113 -9.59 10.93 -5.82
C TRP A 113 -10.51 10.33 -4.75
N PHE A 114 -10.19 10.50 -3.48
CA PHE A 114 -11.00 9.98 -2.37
C PHE A 114 -12.41 10.55 -2.41
N LYS A 115 -12.55 11.84 -2.67
CA LYS A 115 -13.85 12.48 -2.85
C LYS A 115 -14.64 11.87 -4.01
N SER A 116 -13.99 11.60 -5.13
CA SER A 116 -14.64 11.06 -6.33
C SER A 116 -15.20 9.65 -6.14
N ILE A 117 -14.58 8.85 -5.26
CA ILE A 117 -15.01 7.48 -4.94
C ILE A 117 -15.82 7.37 -3.64
N GLY A 118 -16.19 8.50 -3.04
CA GLY A 118 -17.01 8.53 -1.85
C GLY A 118 -16.31 8.16 -0.55
N VAL A 119 -14.99 8.26 -0.48
CA VAL A 119 -14.24 8.11 0.76
C VAL A 119 -14.48 9.33 1.64
N SER A 120 -14.81 9.12 2.93
CA SER A 120 -15.06 10.18 3.89
C SER A 120 -13.91 11.20 3.95
N GLU A 121 -14.25 12.47 4.14
CA GLU A 121 -13.24 13.52 4.37
C GLU A 121 -12.68 13.50 5.81
N SER A 122 -13.37 12.83 6.73
CA SER A 122 -12.91 12.68 8.12
C SER A 122 -11.76 11.70 8.22
N ARG A 123 -10.69 12.09 8.86
CA ARG A 123 -9.51 11.26 9.13
C ARG A 123 -9.37 11.00 10.65
N PRO A 124 -8.81 9.89 11.05
CA PRO A 124 -8.29 8.76 10.23
C PRO A 124 -9.38 7.85 9.68
N ILE A 125 -9.09 7.16 8.57
CA ILE A 125 -9.94 6.10 8.00
C ILE A 125 -9.23 4.77 8.11
N TYR A 126 -9.94 3.77 8.60
CA TYR A 126 -9.52 2.37 8.67
C TYR A 126 -10.52 1.51 7.91
N PHE A 127 -10.04 0.88 6.85
CA PHE A 127 -10.85 -0.05 6.07
C PHE A 127 -10.83 -1.45 6.67
N SER A 128 -11.94 -2.16 6.58
CA SER A 128 -11.97 -3.61 6.70
C SER A 128 -11.14 -4.25 5.57
N ARG A 129 -10.85 -5.54 5.66
CA ARG A 129 -10.12 -6.25 4.60
C ARG A 129 -10.86 -6.18 3.26
N LYS A 130 -12.16 -6.34 3.28
CA LYS A 130 -13.00 -6.26 2.08
C LYS A 130 -12.97 -4.87 1.45
N GLU A 131 -13.13 -3.84 2.27
CA GLU A 131 -13.03 -2.45 1.82
C GLU A 131 -11.63 -2.14 1.29
N THR A 132 -10.58 -2.63 1.95
CA THR A 132 -9.19 -2.48 1.48
C THR A 132 -8.98 -3.10 0.11
N ALA A 133 -9.49 -4.30 -0.12
CA ALA A 133 -9.37 -4.97 -1.42
C ALA A 133 -10.10 -4.20 -2.52
N SER A 134 -11.31 -3.73 -2.25
CA SER A 134 -12.09 -2.91 -3.18
C SER A 134 -11.42 -1.58 -3.47
N PHE A 135 -10.94 -0.90 -2.44
CA PHE A 135 -10.20 0.37 -2.57
C PHE A 135 -8.92 0.19 -3.39
N ALA A 136 -8.15 -0.87 -3.12
CA ALA A 136 -6.93 -1.18 -3.87
C ALA A 136 -7.22 -1.41 -5.35
N ALA A 137 -8.19 -2.26 -5.68
CA ALA A 137 -8.57 -2.54 -7.05
C ALA A 137 -9.01 -1.27 -7.80
N THR A 138 -9.83 -0.45 -7.18
CA THR A 138 -10.32 0.80 -7.77
C THR A 138 -9.18 1.80 -7.99
N THR A 139 -8.29 1.96 -7.02
CA THR A 139 -7.17 2.90 -7.09
C THR A 139 -6.13 2.47 -8.13
N ILE A 140 -5.77 1.19 -8.16
CA ILE A 140 -4.82 0.66 -9.16
C ILE A 140 -5.39 0.83 -10.57
N THR A 141 -6.66 0.48 -10.77
CA THR A 141 -7.33 0.63 -12.06
C THR A 141 -7.31 2.08 -12.53
N MET A 142 -7.64 3.02 -11.66
CA MET A 142 -7.60 4.45 -11.97
C MET A 142 -6.19 4.92 -12.38
N LEU A 143 -5.17 4.52 -11.64
CA LEU A 143 -3.79 4.91 -11.94
C LEU A 143 -3.32 4.34 -13.28
N LEU A 144 -3.66 3.10 -13.59
CA LEU A 144 -3.30 2.47 -14.86
C LEU A 144 -4.05 3.10 -16.05
N GLN A 145 -5.32 3.39 -15.90
CA GLN A 145 -6.14 4.05 -16.93
C GLN A 145 -5.73 5.50 -17.15
N GLY A 146 -5.26 6.18 -16.12
CA GLY A 146 -4.74 7.54 -16.20
C GLY A 146 -3.37 7.69 -16.86
N GLY A 147 -2.85 6.64 -17.52
CA GLY A 147 -1.55 6.67 -18.23
C GLY A 147 -0.34 6.46 -17.33
N MET A 148 -0.53 6.16 -16.06
CA MET A 148 0.59 5.86 -15.14
C MET A 148 1.38 4.63 -15.59
N GLY A 149 0.70 3.63 -16.16
CA GLY A 149 1.35 2.43 -16.71
C GLY A 149 2.29 2.72 -17.87
N GLU A 150 1.96 3.68 -18.74
CA GLU A 150 2.83 4.09 -19.85
C GLU A 150 4.07 4.82 -19.35
N LYS A 151 3.92 5.71 -18.38
CA LYS A 151 5.05 6.43 -17.76
C LYS A 151 6.01 5.48 -17.05
N LEU A 152 5.52 4.39 -16.50
CA LEU A 152 6.36 3.36 -15.88
C LEU A 152 7.16 2.55 -16.90
N ARG A 153 6.60 2.30 -18.10
CA ARG A 153 7.29 1.57 -19.18
C ARG A 153 8.41 2.37 -19.83
N MET A 154 8.34 3.68 -19.77
CA MET A 154 9.33 4.59 -20.37
C MET A 154 10.57 4.85 -19.48
N ARG A 155 10.61 4.24 -18.32
CA ARG A 155 11.71 4.31 -17.35
C ARG A 155 12.36 2.95 -17.19
#